data_5a26a433389fa8ef64d123252780d4db
#
_entry.id   5a26a433389fa8ef64d123252780d4db
#
_cell.length_a   1.000
_cell.length_b   1.000
_cell.length_c   1.000
_cell.angle_alpha   90.00
_cell.angle_beta   90.00
_cell.angle_gamma   90.00
#
_symmetry.space_group_name_H-M   'P 1'
#
loop_
_entity.id
_entity.type
_entity.pdbx_description
1 polymer ?
#
loop_
_entity_poly.entity_id
_entity_poly.type
_entity_poly.pdbx_seq_one_letter_code
_entity_poly.pdbx_strand_id
1 'polypeptide(L)'
;MNLREFARDQSCVACGARDGTVVLAHYFGPRRHSYGGGIGHKGHDAVGAHLCARCHADMDTNMRNKAKRWEASEIFLHYCALTWIRVCDALAQRRAA
;
A
#
# COMPACT_ATOMS: atom_id res chain seq x y z
N MET A 1 -16.67 2.64 2.95
CA MET A 1 -15.65 1.70 3.47
C MET A 1 -14.49 2.49 4.06
N ASN A 2 -14.02 2.11 5.23
CA ASN A 2 -12.79 2.65 5.80
C ASN A 2 -11.61 1.82 5.30
N LEU A 3 -10.79 2.38 4.44
CA LEU A 3 -9.69 1.65 3.78
C LEU A 3 -8.60 1.20 4.77
N ARG A 4 -8.36 1.98 5.83
CA ARG A 4 -7.37 1.63 6.84
C ARG A 4 -7.80 0.47 7.71
N GLU A 5 -9.07 0.44 8.11
CA GLU A 5 -9.65 -0.68 8.86
C GLU A 5 -9.72 -1.95 8.01
N PHE A 6 -10.12 -1.81 6.75
CA PHE A 6 -10.15 -2.94 5.82
C PHE A 6 -8.79 -3.62 5.70
N ALA A 7 -7.70 -2.85 5.68
CA ALA A 7 -6.33 -3.36 5.56
C ALA A 7 -5.96 -4.32 6.70
N ARG A 8 -6.45 -4.07 7.91
CA ARG A 8 -6.07 -4.86 9.10
C ARG A 8 -6.47 -6.33 9.01
N ASP A 9 -7.51 -6.65 8.26
CA ASP A 9 -8.00 -8.02 8.09
C ASP A 9 -7.43 -8.69 6.84
N GLN A 10 -6.51 -8.03 6.13
CA GLN A 10 -5.95 -8.53 4.89
C GLN A 10 -4.58 -9.18 5.09
N SER A 11 -4.20 -10.04 4.15
CA SER A 11 -2.84 -10.54 4.07
C SER A 11 -1.93 -9.50 3.41
N CYS A 12 -0.63 -9.56 3.72
CA CYS A 12 0.38 -8.74 3.05
C CYS A 12 0.41 -9.07 1.55
N VAL A 13 0.29 -8.07 0.68
CA VAL A 13 0.32 -8.30 -0.78
C VAL A 13 1.71 -8.70 -1.27
N ALA A 14 2.76 -8.41 -0.50
CA ALA A 14 4.14 -8.72 -0.88
C ALA A 14 4.56 -10.13 -0.49
N CYS A 15 4.23 -10.59 0.72
CA CYS A 15 4.69 -11.90 1.22
C CYS A 15 3.59 -12.85 1.67
N GLY A 16 2.33 -12.42 1.69
CA GLY A 16 1.19 -13.23 2.10
C GLY A 16 0.98 -13.37 3.59
N ALA A 17 1.79 -12.73 4.43
CA ALA A 17 1.69 -12.88 5.89
C ALA A 17 0.38 -12.32 6.44
N ARG A 18 -0.17 -13.00 7.43
CA ARG A 18 -1.32 -12.57 8.25
C ARG A 18 -0.92 -12.59 9.72
N ASP A 19 -0.01 -11.73 10.07
CA ASP A 19 0.62 -11.71 11.40
C ASP A 19 0.06 -10.64 12.35
N GLY A 20 -0.99 -9.96 11.94
CA GLY A 20 -1.60 -8.89 12.73
C GLY A 20 -0.92 -7.53 12.54
N THR A 21 0.11 -7.44 11.71
CA THR A 21 0.85 -6.18 11.49
C THR A 21 0.49 -5.49 10.16
N VAL A 22 -0.38 -6.10 9.36
CA VAL A 22 -0.76 -5.54 8.05
C VAL A 22 -1.50 -4.21 8.23
N VAL A 23 -1.02 -3.20 7.55
CA VAL A 23 -1.63 -1.87 7.52
C VAL A 23 -1.72 -1.36 6.08
N LEU A 24 -2.48 -0.28 5.90
CA LEU A 24 -2.49 0.46 4.64
C LEU A 24 -1.23 1.34 4.59
N ALA A 25 -0.20 0.85 3.92
CA ALA A 25 1.04 1.59 3.74
C ALA A 25 0.88 2.57 2.58
N HIS A 26 0.82 3.87 2.87
CA HIS A 26 0.65 4.90 1.85
C HIS A 26 1.89 4.95 0.94
N TYR A 27 1.65 5.09 -0.35
CA TYR A 27 2.76 5.20 -1.29
C TYR A 27 3.69 6.35 -0.89
N PHE A 28 4.96 6.04 -0.82
CA PHE A 28 6.02 6.98 -0.50
C PHE A 28 7.17 6.76 -1.48
N GLY A 29 7.21 7.55 -2.52
CA GLY A 29 8.21 7.37 -3.58
C GLY A 29 8.34 8.61 -4.45
N PRO A 30 9.11 8.49 -5.56
CA PRO A 30 9.39 9.65 -6.42
C PRO A 30 8.14 10.30 -7.02
N ARG A 31 7.04 9.56 -7.13
CA ARG A 31 5.77 10.07 -7.68
C ARG A 31 4.79 10.56 -6.61
N ARG A 32 5.24 10.66 -5.35
CA ARG A 32 4.34 10.94 -4.22
C ARG A 32 3.50 12.22 -4.37
N HIS A 33 4.04 13.23 -5.02
CA HIS A 33 3.32 14.49 -5.21
C HIS A 33 2.09 14.35 -6.09
N SER A 34 2.10 13.39 -7.03
CA SER A 34 0.93 13.10 -7.86
C SER A 34 -0.23 12.51 -7.06
N TYR A 35 0.05 11.97 -5.89
CA TYR A 35 -0.94 11.28 -5.04
C TYR A 35 -1.18 12.00 -3.71
N GLY A 36 -0.89 13.30 -3.65
CA GLY A 36 -1.14 14.12 -2.47
C GLY A 36 -0.08 14.07 -1.37
N GLY A 37 0.99 13.27 -1.57
CA GLY A 37 2.08 13.18 -0.61
C GLY A 37 3.06 14.34 -0.71
N GLY A 38 3.81 14.58 0.36
CA GLY A 38 4.83 15.63 0.41
C GLY A 38 5.36 15.79 1.82
N ILE A 39 6.11 16.85 2.07
CA ILE A 39 6.65 17.13 3.41
C ILE A 39 5.50 17.35 4.38
N GLY A 40 5.42 16.51 5.42
CA GLY A 40 4.37 16.58 6.43
C GLY A 40 3.00 16.04 5.99
N HIS A 41 2.89 15.48 4.78
CA HIS A 41 1.64 14.95 4.25
C HIS A 41 1.79 13.51 3.78
N LYS A 42 0.88 12.65 4.23
CA LYS A 42 0.73 11.30 3.68
C LYS A 42 0.01 11.38 2.34
N GLY A 43 0.28 10.42 1.45
CA GLY A 43 -0.46 10.29 0.21
C GLY A 43 -1.93 9.89 0.43
N HIS A 44 -2.70 9.92 -0.63
CA HIS A 44 -4.11 9.54 -0.62
C HIS A 44 -4.28 8.07 -0.23
N ASP A 45 -5.32 7.76 0.56
CA ASP A 45 -5.60 6.39 1.02
C ASP A 45 -5.83 5.40 -0.14
N ALA A 46 -6.30 5.87 -1.29
CA ALA A 46 -6.49 5.01 -2.46
C ALA A 46 -5.17 4.55 -3.09
N VAL A 47 -4.06 5.20 -2.77
CA VAL A 47 -2.72 4.83 -3.25
C VAL A 47 -1.91 4.31 -2.07
N GLY A 48 -2.36 3.19 -1.56
CA GLY A 48 -1.74 2.47 -0.46
C GLY A 48 -1.73 0.98 -0.72
N ALA A 49 -0.85 0.27 -0.05
CA ALA A 49 -0.68 -1.17 -0.18
C ALA A 49 -0.84 -1.86 1.17
N HIS A 50 -1.47 -3.05 1.18
CA HIS A 50 -1.55 -3.89 2.37
C HIS A 50 -0.19 -4.54 2.61
N LEU A 51 0.58 -4.00 3.55
CA LEU A 51 1.92 -4.50 3.87
C LEU A 51 2.03 -4.84 5.35
N CYS A 52 2.66 -5.98 5.64
CA CYS A 52 3.06 -6.32 7.01
C CYS A 52 4.23 -5.43 7.45
N ALA A 53 4.52 -5.39 8.75
CA ALA A 53 5.56 -4.52 9.30
C ALA A 53 6.91 -4.71 8.62
N ARG A 54 7.30 -5.96 8.36
CA ARG A 54 8.59 -6.27 7.73
C ARG A 54 8.65 -5.78 6.28
N CYS A 55 7.65 -6.08 5.47
CA CYS A 55 7.62 -5.65 4.06
C CYS A 55 7.51 -4.13 3.95
N HIS A 56 6.79 -3.48 4.87
CA HIS A 56 6.71 -2.03 4.95
C HIS A 56 8.10 -1.42 5.22
N ALA A 57 8.83 -1.96 6.19
CA ALA A 57 10.17 -1.48 6.53
C ALA A 57 11.16 -1.71 5.37
N ASP A 58 11.10 -2.86 4.70
CA ASP A 58 11.93 -3.16 3.54
C ASP A 58 11.66 -2.19 2.39
N MET A 59 10.40 -1.88 2.14
CA MET A 59 10.00 -0.92 1.10
C MET A 59 10.55 0.47 1.41
N ASP A 60 10.44 0.93 2.66
CA ASP A 60 10.98 2.23 3.07
C ASP A 60 12.51 2.30 2.87
N THR A 61 13.21 1.23 3.22
CA THR A 61 14.67 1.13 3.04
C THR A 61 15.04 1.24 1.56
N ASN A 62 14.37 0.49 0.69
CA ASN A 62 14.63 0.51 -0.74
C ASN A 62 14.27 1.87 -1.37
N MET A 63 13.22 2.50 -0.89
CA MET A 63 12.80 3.81 -1.38
C MET A 63 13.80 4.93 -1.07
N ARG A 64 14.54 4.80 0.05
CA ARG A 64 15.58 5.75 0.45
C ARG A 64 16.90 5.52 -0.28
N ASN A 65 17.07 4.39 -0.93
CA ASN A 65 18.27 4.07 -1.69
C ASN A 65 18.17 4.64 -3.11
N LYS A 66 19.05 5.56 -3.46
CA LYS A 66 19.02 6.25 -4.76
C LYS A 66 19.08 5.29 -5.94
N ALA A 67 19.86 4.20 -5.83
CA ALA A 67 20.02 3.22 -6.90
C ALA A 67 18.78 2.33 -7.07
N LYS A 68 17.97 2.16 -6.01
CA LYS A 68 16.81 1.24 -6.00
C LYS A 68 15.47 1.96 -6.05
N ARG A 69 15.46 3.26 -5.87
CA ARG A 69 14.23 4.04 -5.66
C ARG A 69 13.20 3.87 -6.77
N TRP A 70 13.61 3.93 -8.01
CA TRP A 70 12.66 3.84 -9.12
C TRP A 70 12.10 2.43 -9.29
N GLU A 71 12.92 1.42 -9.11
CA GLU A 71 12.46 0.02 -9.10
C GLU A 71 11.50 -0.22 -7.92
N ALA A 72 11.87 0.26 -6.73
CA ALA A 72 11.01 0.15 -5.55
C ALA A 72 9.68 0.87 -5.75
N SER A 73 9.68 2.03 -6.39
CA SER A 73 8.48 2.78 -6.72
C SER A 73 7.54 1.98 -7.64
N GLU A 74 8.09 1.36 -8.67
CA GLU A 74 7.31 0.53 -9.59
C GLU A 74 6.67 -0.64 -8.84
N ILE A 75 7.43 -1.33 -8.00
CA ILE A 75 6.95 -2.45 -7.19
C ILE A 75 5.88 -1.99 -6.21
N PHE A 76 6.08 -0.86 -5.55
CA PHE A 76 5.10 -0.32 -4.59
C PHE A 76 3.78 0.01 -5.29
N LEU A 77 3.84 0.67 -6.43
CA LEU A 77 2.63 0.99 -7.20
C LEU A 77 1.91 -0.26 -7.68
N HIS A 78 2.65 -1.31 -8.02
CA HIS A 78 2.05 -2.61 -8.31
C HIS A 78 1.30 -3.17 -7.09
N TYR A 79 1.89 -3.09 -5.90
CA TYR A 79 1.22 -3.52 -4.66
C TYR A 79 -0.03 -2.67 -4.37
N CYS A 80 0.01 -1.38 -4.68
CA CYS A 80 -1.17 -0.53 -4.57
C CYS A 80 -2.28 -1.00 -5.52
N ALA A 81 -1.94 -1.38 -6.74
CA ALA A 81 -2.91 -1.91 -7.69
C ALA A 81 -3.55 -3.20 -7.20
N LEU A 82 -2.76 -4.14 -6.67
CA LEU A 82 -3.28 -5.39 -6.09
C LEU A 82 -4.22 -5.11 -4.90
N THR A 83 -3.86 -4.16 -4.06
CA THR A 83 -4.68 -3.73 -2.93
C THR A 83 -6.00 -3.15 -3.41
N TRP A 84 -5.97 -2.29 -4.43
CA TRP A 84 -7.17 -1.68 -4.98
C TRP A 84 -8.13 -2.70 -5.59
N ILE A 85 -7.61 -3.74 -6.23
CA ILE A 85 -8.43 -4.85 -6.73
C ILE A 85 -9.21 -5.50 -5.58
N ARG A 86 -8.56 -5.75 -4.44
CA ARG A 86 -9.24 -6.29 -3.24
C ARG A 86 -10.38 -5.38 -2.78
N VAL A 87 -10.14 -4.08 -2.75
CA VAL A 87 -11.15 -3.09 -2.35
C VAL A 87 -12.33 -3.10 -3.30
N CYS A 88 -12.06 -3.09 -4.60
CA CYS A 88 -13.11 -3.14 -5.63
C CYS A 88 -13.94 -4.42 -5.53
N ASP A 89 -13.30 -5.57 -5.32
CA ASP A 89 -13.99 -6.85 -5.16
C ASP A 89 -14.87 -6.84 -3.90
N ALA A 90 -14.37 -6.31 -2.79
CA ALA A 90 -15.15 -6.21 -1.55
C ALA A 90 -16.36 -5.29 -1.71
N LEU A 91 -16.21 -4.17 -2.41
CA LEU A 91 -17.33 -3.26 -2.69
C LEU A 91 -18.37 -3.90 -3.61
N ALA A 92 -17.94 -4.64 -4.62
CA ALA A 92 -18.83 -5.35 -5.52
C ALA A 92 -19.64 -6.42 -4.78
N GLN A 93 -19.02 -7.16 -3.85
CA GLN A 93 -19.70 -8.15 -3.01
C GLN A 93 -20.75 -7.51 -2.10
N ARG A 94 -20.47 -6.34 -1.53
CA ARG A 94 -21.44 -5.60 -0.70
C ARG A 94 -22.67 -5.21 -1.50
N ARG A 95 -22.50 -4.82 -2.76
CA ARG A 95 -23.63 -4.47 -3.65
C ARG A 95 -24.45 -5.68 -4.05
N ALA A 96 -23.83 -6.85 -4.17
CA ALA A 96 -24.50 -8.10 -4.53
C ALA A 96 -25.28 -8.69 -3.37
N ALA A 97 -24.91 -8.36 -2.14
CA ALA A 97 -25.62 -8.80 -0.95
C ALA A 97 -26.83 -7.90 -0.69
#